data_e35019279f2818e0b24993b66223ac15
#
_entry.id   e35019279f2818e0b24993b66223ac15
#
_cell.length_a   1.000
_cell.length_b   1.000
_cell.length_c   1.000
_cell.angle_alpha   90.00
_cell.angle_beta   90.00
_cell.angle_gamma   90.00
#
_symmetry.space_group_name_H-M   'P 1'
#
loop_
_entity.id
_entity.type
_entity.pdbx_description
1 polymer ?
#
loop_
_entity_poly.entity_id
_entity_poly.type
_entity_poly.pdbx_seq_one_letter_code
_entity_poly.pdbx_strand_id
1 'polypeptide(L)'
;MILLYRYVFYQFLRNISMLMASFITIYLLIDFFEKIDNFLEKGKSMALVFKFFLLNVPFIVEQMGPVCILLAGVVTLGILNHSNELIALKAGGVPLKKITAPILVSGVLFTLLFLAMSQFILPKTIAETNRIWNKEVKGRVPLGIYRNGRYYYRGQEGFYSFARPSPKSNNFLFFSFTSWDDKYKLSTHIASKEAYWADETWTLKHGQVQRAVTETDFSTDLFTSKVFQFKEKPEDFFVPEYQSLELSLLDLYKATQRQKSDDETNLAWANFYGRISYTLLGLPLLFLGLPLLLIVYRKWGRDLSLAVPTSCGMAFGCWGIWGTLQSLAKAGYMNPLFAAISIHLLMGFFGFILLLREDS
;
A
#
# COMPACT_ATOMS: atom_id res chain seq x y z
N MET A 1 -9.35 -15.14 37.26
CA MET A 1 -9.64 -14.53 35.96
C MET A 1 -8.52 -13.57 35.51
N ILE A 2 -8.10 -12.59 36.31
CA ILE A 2 -7.01 -11.63 35.95
C ILE A 2 -5.71 -12.36 35.57
N LEU A 3 -5.33 -13.42 36.30
CA LEU A 3 -4.13 -14.22 35.99
C LEU A 3 -4.22 -14.91 34.62
N LEU A 4 -5.37 -15.48 34.24
CA LEU A 4 -5.59 -16.09 32.94
C LEU A 4 -5.44 -15.07 31.82
N TYR A 5 -6.09 -13.89 31.97
CA TYR A 5 -6.00 -12.83 30.97
C TYR A 5 -4.56 -12.34 30.77
N ARG A 6 -3.83 -12.14 31.85
CA ARG A 6 -2.42 -11.74 31.80
C ARG A 6 -1.54 -12.81 31.17
N TYR A 7 -1.76 -14.08 31.49
CA TYR A 7 -1.03 -15.22 30.94
C TYR A 7 -1.23 -15.32 29.42
N VAL A 8 -2.48 -15.32 28.96
CA VAL A 8 -2.83 -15.41 27.55
C VAL A 8 -2.31 -14.18 26.78
N PHE A 9 -2.42 -12.99 27.36
CA PHE A 9 -1.87 -11.75 26.78
C PHE A 9 -0.35 -11.84 26.55
N TYR A 10 0.41 -12.26 27.57
CA TYR A 10 1.85 -12.43 27.42
C TYR A 10 2.22 -13.50 26.38
N GLN A 11 1.46 -14.57 26.33
CA GLN A 11 1.64 -15.62 25.31
C GLN A 11 1.42 -15.03 23.91
N PHE A 12 0.32 -14.29 23.71
CA PHE A 12 0.03 -13.62 22.45
C PHE A 12 1.14 -12.60 22.09
N LEU A 13 1.56 -11.77 23.02
CA LEU A 13 2.63 -10.80 22.82
C LEU A 13 3.94 -11.46 22.39
N ARG A 14 4.32 -12.54 23.06
CA ARG A 14 5.51 -13.32 22.68
C ARG A 14 5.38 -13.88 21.26
N ASN A 15 4.25 -14.49 20.95
CA ASN A 15 4.02 -15.12 19.66
C ASN A 15 3.99 -14.09 18.52
N ILE A 16 3.29 -12.96 18.68
CA ILE A 16 3.24 -11.92 17.64
C ILE A 16 4.63 -11.30 17.42
N SER A 17 5.41 -11.08 18.49
CA SER A 17 6.76 -10.55 18.39
C SER A 17 7.71 -11.50 17.66
N MET A 18 7.63 -12.80 17.94
CA MET A 18 8.44 -13.83 17.26
C MET A 18 8.06 -13.95 15.79
N LEU A 19 6.76 -13.98 15.47
CA LEU A 19 6.26 -14.05 14.10
C LEU A 19 6.65 -12.80 13.30
N MET A 20 6.46 -11.63 13.89
CA MET A 20 6.82 -10.36 13.24
C MET A 20 8.33 -10.29 12.98
N ALA A 21 9.17 -10.65 13.96
CA ALA A 21 10.62 -10.70 13.78
C ALA A 21 11.03 -11.68 12.66
N SER A 22 10.39 -12.85 12.59
CA SER A 22 10.64 -13.84 11.53
C SER A 22 10.26 -13.29 10.15
N PHE A 23 9.08 -12.70 10.00
CA PHE A 23 8.66 -12.10 8.74
C PHE A 23 9.52 -10.92 8.32
N ILE A 24 9.88 -10.03 9.25
CA ILE A 24 10.80 -8.91 8.98
C ILE A 24 12.14 -9.45 8.48
N THR A 25 12.71 -10.45 9.16
CA THR A 25 14.00 -11.04 8.78
C THR A 25 13.94 -11.65 7.39
N ILE A 26 12.92 -12.47 7.10
CA ILE A 26 12.78 -13.13 5.78
C ILE A 26 12.60 -12.07 4.69
N TYR A 27 11.72 -11.10 4.91
CA TYR A 27 11.46 -10.03 3.93
C TYR A 27 12.73 -9.20 3.66
N LEU A 28 13.41 -8.78 4.71
CA LEU A 28 14.66 -8.00 4.57
C LEU A 28 15.76 -8.79 3.87
N LEU A 29 15.86 -10.09 4.11
CA LEU A 29 16.83 -10.94 3.41
C LEU A 29 16.53 -11.00 1.91
N ILE A 30 15.27 -11.25 1.53
CA ILE A 30 14.87 -11.30 0.13
C ILE A 30 15.13 -9.94 -0.55
N ASP A 31 14.64 -8.86 0.07
CA ASP A 31 14.77 -7.50 -0.45
C ASP A 31 16.25 -7.05 -0.53
N PHE A 32 17.09 -7.52 0.40
CA PHE A 32 18.53 -7.27 0.39
C PHE A 32 19.20 -7.91 -0.82
N PHE A 33 18.99 -9.19 -1.06
CA PHE A 33 19.59 -9.88 -2.20
C PHE A 33 19.07 -9.35 -3.54
N GLU A 34 17.83 -8.88 -3.60
CA GLU A 34 17.26 -8.28 -4.81
C GLU A 34 17.87 -6.90 -5.13
N LYS A 35 18.24 -6.12 -4.11
CA LYS A 35 18.61 -4.71 -4.28
C LYS A 35 20.07 -4.38 -4.06
N ILE A 36 20.84 -5.25 -3.39
CA ILE A 36 22.22 -4.93 -2.98
C ILE A 36 23.13 -4.60 -4.17
N ASP A 37 22.98 -5.32 -5.28
CA ASP A 37 23.80 -5.10 -6.48
C ASP A 37 23.61 -3.67 -7.02
N ASN A 38 22.38 -3.15 -7.01
CA ASN A 38 22.10 -1.79 -7.45
C ASN A 38 22.82 -0.72 -6.58
N PHE A 39 22.96 -0.98 -5.27
CA PHE A 39 23.69 -0.08 -4.38
C PHE A 39 25.20 -0.15 -4.63
N LEU A 40 25.75 -1.35 -4.84
CA LEU A 40 27.17 -1.58 -5.08
C LEU A 40 27.62 -1.00 -6.43
N GLU A 41 26.85 -1.19 -7.50
CA GLU A 41 27.11 -0.61 -8.83
C GLU A 41 27.17 0.92 -8.81
N LYS A 42 26.40 1.56 -7.90
CA LYS A 42 26.39 3.01 -7.73
C LYS A 42 27.40 3.49 -6.69
N GLY A 43 28.25 2.63 -6.16
CA GLY A 43 29.30 2.97 -5.19
C GLY A 43 28.74 3.57 -3.88
N LYS A 44 27.54 3.17 -3.46
CA LYS A 44 26.92 3.72 -2.25
C LYS A 44 27.48 3.09 -0.99
N SER A 45 27.56 3.88 0.09
CA SER A 45 28.10 3.43 1.36
C SER A 45 27.22 2.37 2.03
N MET A 46 27.81 1.40 2.73
CA MET A 46 27.08 0.39 3.50
C MET A 46 26.17 1.01 4.59
N ALA A 47 26.54 2.18 5.12
CA ALA A 47 25.68 2.92 6.05
C ALA A 47 24.36 3.35 5.41
N LEU A 48 24.38 3.78 4.14
CA LEU A 48 23.16 4.13 3.39
C LEU A 48 22.31 2.89 3.10
N VAL A 49 22.95 1.76 2.76
CA VAL A 49 22.28 0.46 2.57
C VAL A 49 21.55 0.07 3.86
N PHE A 50 22.25 0.07 4.99
CA PHE A 50 21.63 -0.27 6.28
C PHE A 50 20.47 0.68 6.64
N LYS A 51 20.65 1.99 6.44
CA LYS A 51 19.60 2.99 6.65
C LYS A 51 18.37 2.68 5.79
N PHE A 52 18.55 2.33 4.51
CA PHE A 52 17.45 2.01 3.59
C PHE A 52 16.63 0.82 4.11
N PHE A 53 17.28 -0.29 4.48
CA PHE A 53 16.57 -1.47 4.99
C PHE A 53 15.92 -1.24 6.35
N LEU A 54 16.54 -0.47 7.24
CA LEU A 54 15.93 -0.12 8.53
C LEU A 54 14.67 0.73 8.35
N LEU A 55 14.70 1.69 7.42
CA LEU A 55 13.53 2.52 7.09
C LEU A 55 12.40 1.73 6.41
N ASN A 56 12.70 0.56 5.82
CA ASN A 56 11.69 -0.30 5.22
C ASN A 56 10.93 -1.17 6.26
N VAL A 57 11.44 -1.30 7.48
CA VAL A 57 10.81 -2.11 8.54
C VAL A 57 9.35 -1.72 8.82
N PRO A 58 8.96 -0.43 8.98
CA PRO A 58 7.56 -0.06 9.22
C PRO A 58 6.62 -0.49 8.09
N PHE A 59 7.08 -0.46 6.85
CA PHE A 59 6.31 -0.95 5.70
C PHE A 59 6.07 -2.47 5.81
N ILE A 60 7.09 -3.24 6.17
CA ILE A 60 6.98 -4.69 6.36
C ILE A 60 6.00 -5.00 7.50
N VAL A 61 6.08 -4.26 8.61
CA VAL A 61 5.16 -4.41 9.76
C VAL A 61 3.71 -4.13 9.33
N GLU A 62 3.46 -3.10 8.53
CA GLU A 62 2.11 -2.82 8.02
C GLU A 62 1.61 -3.95 7.12
N GLN A 63 2.46 -4.43 6.20
CA GLN A 63 2.11 -5.50 5.26
C GLN A 63 1.84 -6.84 5.95
N MET A 64 2.63 -7.21 6.93
CA MET A 64 2.53 -8.49 7.62
C MET A 64 1.61 -8.45 8.85
N GLY A 65 1.25 -7.26 9.31
CA GLY A 65 0.48 -7.04 10.54
C GLY A 65 -0.80 -7.89 10.64
N PRO A 66 -1.71 -7.84 9.65
CA PRO A 66 -2.96 -8.62 9.68
C PRO A 66 -2.74 -10.13 9.80
N VAL A 67 -1.77 -10.66 9.05
CA VAL A 67 -1.42 -12.10 9.10
C VAL A 67 -0.76 -12.46 10.44
N CYS A 68 0.10 -11.59 10.98
CA CYS A 68 0.71 -11.80 12.28
C CYS A 68 -0.32 -11.84 13.42
N ILE A 69 -1.35 -10.98 13.37
CA ILE A 69 -2.46 -10.99 14.36
C ILE A 69 -3.20 -12.33 14.31
N LEU A 70 -3.56 -12.79 13.12
CA LEU A 70 -4.20 -14.10 12.93
C LEU A 70 -3.32 -15.22 13.49
N LEU A 71 -2.08 -15.33 13.00
CA LEU A 71 -1.19 -16.42 13.37
C LEU A 71 -0.83 -16.41 14.86
N ALA A 72 -0.61 -15.24 15.46
CA ALA A 72 -0.37 -15.13 16.89
C ALA A 72 -1.55 -15.65 17.71
N GLY A 73 -2.77 -15.33 17.30
CA GLY A 73 -3.97 -15.84 17.95
C GLY A 73 -4.13 -17.35 17.80
N VAL A 74 -3.96 -17.86 16.58
CA VAL A 74 -4.03 -19.31 16.27
C VAL A 74 -2.96 -20.08 17.04
N VAL A 75 -1.71 -19.62 17.05
CA VAL A 75 -0.62 -20.25 17.78
C VAL A 75 -0.85 -20.18 19.28
N THR A 76 -1.33 -19.05 19.80
CA THR A 76 -1.63 -18.91 21.23
C THR A 76 -2.71 -19.89 21.69
N LEU A 77 -3.84 -19.94 20.99
CA LEU A 77 -4.91 -20.88 21.31
C LEU A 77 -4.47 -22.34 21.06
N GLY A 78 -3.66 -22.55 20.03
CA GLY A 78 -3.09 -23.85 19.68
C GLY A 78 -2.17 -24.41 20.75
N ILE A 79 -1.29 -23.58 21.32
CA ILE A 79 -0.42 -23.99 22.44
C ILE A 79 -1.27 -24.36 23.67
N LEU A 80 -2.27 -23.54 24.05
CA LEU A 80 -3.18 -23.85 25.16
C LEU A 80 -3.91 -25.17 24.97
N ASN A 81 -4.25 -25.50 23.72
CA ASN A 81 -4.93 -26.77 23.41
C ASN A 81 -3.95 -27.97 23.40
N HIS A 82 -2.74 -27.76 22.87
CA HIS A 82 -1.71 -28.81 22.82
C HIS A 82 -1.22 -29.19 24.23
N SER A 83 -1.04 -28.21 25.12
CA SER A 83 -0.67 -28.43 26.52
C SER A 83 -1.81 -28.97 27.41
N ASN A 84 -3.00 -29.24 26.85
CA ASN A 84 -4.22 -29.60 27.55
C ASN A 84 -4.78 -28.52 28.51
N GLU A 85 -4.21 -27.34 28.54
CA GLU A 85 -4.67 -26.22 29.38
C GLU A 85 -6.09 -25.77 28.97
N LEU A 86 -6.38 -25.70 27.66
CA LEU A 86 -7.71 -25.37 27.16
C LEU A 86 -8.77 -26.37 27.65
N ILE A 87 -8.44 -27.65 27.65
CA ILE A 87 -9.36 -28.71 28.14
C ILE A 87 -9.57 -28.61 29.65
N ALA A 88 -8.51 -28.42 30.41
CA ALA A 88 -8.59 -28.24 31.85
C ALA A 88 -9.43 -27.00 32.21
N LEU A 89 -9.28 -25.89 31.51
CA LEU A 89 -10.10 -24.70 31.71
C LEU A 89 -11.58 -24.93 31.38
N LYS A 90 -11.88 -25.61 30.27
CA LYS A 90 -13.26 -25.99 29.89
C LYS A 90 -13.88 -26.97 30.91
N ALA A 91 -13.14 -27.98 31.38
CA ALA A 91 -13.57 -28.90 32.41
C ALA A 91 -13.83 -28.21 33.76
N GLY A 92 -13.09 -27.12 34.04
CA GLY A 92 -13.30 -26.23 35.19
C GLY A 92 -14.46 -25.23 35.01
N GLY A 93 -15.29 -25.38 33.94
CA GLY A 93 -16.46 -24.52 33.69
C GLY A 93 -16.15 -23.14 33.12
N VAL A 94 -14.93 -22.92 32.61
CA VAL A 94 -14.58 -21.64 31.97
C VAL A 94 -15.04 -21.69 30.50
N PRO A 95 -16.01 -20.85 30.09
CA PRO A 95 -16.49 -20.86 28.71
C PRO A 95 -15.42 -20.37 27.71
N LEU A 96 -15.44 -20.89 26.48
CA LEU A 96 -14.45 -20.60 25.45
C LEU A 96 -14.31 -19.10 25.16
N LYS A 97 -15.42 -18.36 25.16
CA LYS A 97 -15.44 -16.90 24.98
C LYS A 97 -14.58 -16.15 26.01
N LYS A 98 -14.47 -16.63 27.23
CA LYS A 98 -13.61 -16.02 28.28
C LYS A 98 -12.13 -16.35 28.05
N ILE A 99 -11.83 -17.49 27.41
CA ILE A 99 -10.45 -17.89 27.10
C ILE A 99 -9.97 -17.15 25.84
N THR A 100 -10.83 -16.95 24.83
CA THR A 100 -10.49 -16.26 23.58
C THR A 100 -10.54 -14.72 23.70
N ALA A 101 -11.30 -14.18 24.68
CA ALA A 101 -11.42 -12.74 24.85
C ALA A 101 -10.06 -12.00 24.99
N PRO A 102 -9.08 -12.44 25.79
CA PRO A 102 -7.79 -11.78 25.85
C PRO A 102 -7.02 -11.84 24.52
N ILE A 103 -7.19 -12.88 23.71
CA ILE A 103 -6.60 -12.98 22.36
C ILE A 103 -7.21 -11.92 21.45
N LEU A 104 -8.54 -11.80 21.45
CA LEU A 104 -9.25 -10.79 20.64
C LEU A 104 -8.91 -9.35 21.08
N VAL A 105 -8.87 -9.10 22.40
CA VAL A 105 -8.46 -7.79 22.94
C VAL A 105 -7.03 -7.45 22.53
N SER A 106 -6.11 -8.42 22.56
CA SER A 106 -4.74 -8.24 22.08
C SER A 106 -4.72 -7.92 20.59
N GLY A 107 -5.52 -8.62 19.78
CA GLY A 107 -5.68 -8.35 18.35
C GLY A 107 -6.13 -6.91 18.08
N VAL A 108 -7.13 -6.43 18.83
CA VAL A 108 -7.60 -5.03 18.74
C VAL A 108 -6.48 -4.05 19.11
N LEU A 109 -5.76 -4.30 20.21
CA LEU A 109 -4.66 -3.44 20.65
C LEU A 109 -3.56 -3.32 19.59
N PHE A 110 -3.13 -4.45 18.99
CA PHE A 110 -2.13 -4.43 17.92
C PHE A 110 -2.66 -3.77 16.64
N THR A 111 -3.92 -3.95 16.28
CA THR A 111 -4.53 -3.26 15.15
C THR A 111 -4.51 -1.75 15.35
N LEU A 112 -4.84 -1.25 16.55
CA LEU A 112 -4.75 0.18 16.87
C LEU A 112 -3.29 0.68 16.84
N LEU A 113 -2.34 -0.12 17.28
CA LEU A 113 -0.91 0.20 17.20
C LEU A 113 -0.46 0.32 15.73
N PHE A 114 -0.88 -0.60 14.87
CA PHE A 114 -0.55 -0.56 13.43
C PHE A 114 -1.22 0.62 12.73
N LEU A 115 -2.46 0.98 13.09
CA LEU A 115 -3.10 2.20 12.58
C LEU A 115 -2.33 3.46 13.01
N ALA A 116 -1.88 3.52 14.25
CA ALA A 116 -1.05 4.64 14.72
C ALA A 116 0.28 4.70 13.97
N MET A 117 0.92 3.56 13.73
CA MET A 117 2.15 3.48 12.93
C MET A 117 1.89 3.93 11.47
N SER A 118 0.80 3.51 10.86
CA SER A 118 0.37 3.91 9.50
C SER A 118 0.09 5.41 9.41
N GLN A 119 -0.35 6.05 10.50
CA GLN A 119 -0.56 7.49 10.57
C GLN A 119 0.74 8.29 10.75
N PHE A 120 1.63 7.88 11.66
CA PHE A 120 2.71 8.74 12.16
C PHE A 120 4.10 8.37 11.65
N ILE A 121 4.37 7.08 11.45
CA ILE A 121 5.71 6.55 11.14
C ILE A 121 5.85 6.25 9.65
N LEU A 122 4.94 5.47 9.11
CA LEU A 122 5.02 4.94 7.75
C LEU A 122 5.18 6.00 6.67
N PRO A 123 4.44 7.13 6.65
CA PRO A 123 4.59 8.12 5.60
C PRO A 123 6.01 8.69 5.50
N LYS A 124 6.62 8.96 6.65
CA LYS A 124 7.98 9.52 6.71
C LYS A 124 9.04 8.51 6.28
N THR A 125 8.89 7.26 6.71
CA THR A 125 9.86 6.20 6.39
C THR A 125 9.78 5.82 4.92
N ILE A 126 8.58 5.69 4.35
CA ILE A 126 8.40 5.40 2.92
C ILE A 126 8.92 6.53 2.05
N ALA A 127 8.61 7.80 2.38
CA ALA A 127 9.11 8.94 1.63
C ALA A 127 10.65 8.95 1.57
N GLU A 128 11.32 8.68 2.71
CA GLU A 128 12.78 8.64 2.75
C GLU A 128 13.34 7.40 2.05
N THR A 129 12.70 6.23 2.17
CA THR A 129 13.09 5.02 1.44
C THR A 129 13.00 5.24 -0.07
N ASN A 130 11.90 5.81 -0.55
CA ASN A 130 11.71 6.15 -1.96
C ASN A 130 12.71 7.20 -2.43
N ARG A 131 13.01 8.20 -1.60
CA ARG A 131 14.04 9.20 -1.91
C ARG A 131 15.41 8.54 -2.11
N ILE A 132 15.82 7.67 -1.18
CA ILE A 132 17.09 6.94 -1.29
C ILE A 132 17.11 6.09 -2.55
N TRP A 133 16.07 5.29 -2.78
CA TRP A 133 16.01 4.39 -3.91
C TRP A 133 16.02 5.11 -5.26
N ASN A 134 15.17 6.12 -5.41
CA ASN A 134 15.04 6.82 -6.67
C ASN A 134 16.20 7.77 -6.93
N LYS A 135 16.57 8.60 -5.95
CA LYS A 135 17.59 9.64 -6.12
C LYS A 135 19.01 9.08 -6.04
N GLU A 136 19.29 8.28 -4.99
CA GLU A 136 20.66 7.85 -4.72
C GLU A 136 21.05 6.61 -5.52
N VAL A 137 20.12 5.64 -5.68
CA VAL A 137 20.43 4.36 -6.34
C VAL A 137 20.12 4.44 -7.83
N LYS A 138 18.89 4.79 -8.20
CA LYS A 138 18.49 4.86 -9.62
C LYS A 138 18.94 6.12 -10.35
N GLY A 139 19.43 7.13 -9.63
CA GLY A 139 19.82 8.42 -10.21
C GLY A 139 18.66 9.19 -10.83
N ARG A 140 17.42 8.80 -10.54
CA ARG A 140 16.20 9.43 -11.04
C ARG A 140 15.80 10.53 -10.08
N VAL A 141 16.05 11.77 -10.44
CA VAL A 141 15.48 12.90 -9.69
C VAL A 141 14.02 13.02 -10.12
N PRO A 142 13.03 12.87 -9.22
CA PRO A 142 11.65 13.16 -9.57
C PRO A 142 11.53 14.67 -9.85
N LEU A 143 11.60 15.02 -11.12
CA LEU A 143 11.46 16.39 -11.61
C LEU A 143 10.00 16.76 -11.84
N GLY A 144 9.07 15.88 -11.41
CA GLY A 144 7.65 16.04 -11.63
C GLY A 144 6.81 15.91 -10.37
N ILE A 145 5.66 16.57 -10.37
CA ILE A 145 4.60 16.46 -9.37
C ILE A 145 3.28 16.10 -10.07
N TYR A 146 2.51 15.22 -9.45
CA TYR A 146 1.13 14.95 -9.86
C TYR A 146 0.17 15.77 -8.99
N ARG A 147 -0.66 16.60 -9.62
CA ARG A 147 -1.65 17.42 -8.91
C ARG A 147 -2.87 17.65 -9.79
N ASN A 148 -4.07 17.46 -9.25
CA ASN A 148 -5.36 17.70 -9.92
C ASN A 148 -5.48 16.98 -11.28
N GLY A 149 -5.13 15.68 -11.35
CA GLY A 149 -5.22 14.89 -12.58
C GLY A 149 -4.14 15.18 -13.63
N ARG A 150 -3.20 16.06 -13.34
CA ARG A 150 -2.13 16.43 -14.28
C ARG A 150 -0.76 16.20 -13.67
N TYR A 151 0.14 15.77 -14.53
CA TYR A 151 1.57 15.71 -14.26
C TYR A 151 2.20 17.05 -14.66
N TYR A 152 3.08 17.55 -13.82
CA TYR A 152 3.90 18.73 -14.05
C TYR A 152 5.35 18.30 -13.90
N TYR A 153 6.13 18.43 -14.95
CA TYR A 153 7.50 17.93 -15.00
C TYR A 153 8.46 19.03 -15.46
N ARG A 154 9.57 19.21 -14.74
CA ARG A 154 10.64 20.09 -15.13
C ARG A 154 11.65 19.31 -15.96
N GLY A 155 11.67 19.51 -17.27
CA GLY A 155 12.67 18.99 -18.18
C GLY A 155 13.93 19.85 -18.24
N GLN A 156 14.84 19.45 -19.11
CA GLN A 156 16.11 20.16 -19.32
C GLN A 156 15.91 21.54 -19.98
N GLU A 157 14.98 21.64 -20.92
CA GLU A 157 14.74 22.84 -21.74
C GLU A 157 13.46 23.59 -21.37
N GLY A 158 12.61 23.00 -20.52
CA GLY A 158 11.36 23.66 -20.15
C GLY A 158 10.48 22.83 -19.23
N PHE A 159 9.25 23.27 -19.07
CA PHE A 159 8.26 22.59 -18.26
C PHE A 159 7.23 21.88 -19.11
N TYR A 160 6.94 20.65 -18.74
CA TYR A 160 5.89 19.83 -19.32
C TYR A 160 4.69 19.76 -18.38
N SER A 161 3.49 19.76 -18.93
CA SER A 161 2.30 19.40 -18.19
C SER A 161 1.38 18.55 -19.08
N PHE A 162 0.84 17.47 -18.52
CA PHE A 162 0.00 16.53 -19.25
C PHE A 162 -0.87 15.70 -18.30
N ALA A 163 -1.95 15.11 -18.81
CA ALA A 163 -2.64 13.99 -18.18
C ALA A 163 -2.21 12.69 -18.87
N ARG A 164 -2.01 11.62 -18.11
CA ARG A 164 -1.60 10.33 -18.63
C ARG A 164 -2.57 9.27 -18.12
N PRO A 165 -3.35 8.61 -18.98
CA PRO A 165 -4.38 7.64 -18.57
C PRO A 165 -3.81 6.43 -17.81
N SER A 166 -2.58 6.03 -18.14
CA SER A 166 -1.85 4.97 -17.47
C SER A 166 -0.35 5.29 -17.49
N PRO A 167 0.40 5.00 -16.40
CA PRO A 167 1.85 5.20 -16.36
C PRO A 167 2.63 4.44 -17.44
N LYS A 168 2.06 3.37 -17.99
CA LYS A 168 2.62 2.58 -19.08
C LYS A 168 2.14 2.99 -20.48
N SER A 169 1.19 3.93 -20.55
CA SER A 169 0.67 4.42 -21.83
C SER A 169 1.64 5.38 -22.49
N ASN A 170 1.81 5.25 -23.81
CA ASN A 170 2.52 6.22 -24.65
C ASN A 170 1.59 7.32 -25.17
N ASN A 171 0.37 7.38 -24.67
CA ASN A 171 -0.62 8.41 -24.97
C ASN A 171 -0.71 9.42 -23.82
N PHE A 172 -0.62 10.69 -24.13
CA PHE A 172 -0.65 11.82 -23.22
C PHE A 172 -1.76 12.77 -23.67
N LEU A 173 -2.61 13.16 -22.72
CA LEU A 173 -3.73 14.07 -22.97
C LEU A 173 -3.41 15.46 -22.42
N PHE A 174 -3.92 16.49 -23.10
CA PHE A 174 -3.72 17.90 -22.72
C PHE A 174 -2.25 18.23 -22.50
N PHE A 175 -1.42 17.78 -23.42
CA PHE A 175 0.03 17.96 -23.35
C PHE A 175 0.39 19.42 -23.56
N SER A 176 1.24 19.96 -22.72
CA SER A 176 1.83 21.28 -22.94
C SER A 176 3.31 21.28 -22.57
N PHE A 177 4.07 22.04 -23.35
CA PHE A 177 5.49 22.34 -23.12
C PHE A 177 5.68 23.84 -23.11
N THR A 178 6.46 24.34 -22.13
CA THR A 178 6.74 25.77 -21.99
C THR A 178 8.22 25.97 -21.72
N SER A 179 8.87 26.79 -22.51
CA SER A 179 10.27 27.20 -22.31
C SER A 179 10.41 28.70 -22.14
N TRP A 180 11.45 29.10 -21.43
CA TRP A 180 11.80 30.50 -21.16
C TRP A 180 13.22 30.79 -21.66
N ASP A 181 13.49 32.06 -21.96
CA ASP A 181 14.83 32.55 -22.23
C ASP A 181 15.64 32.76 -20.93
N ASP A 182 16.91 33.16 -21.07
CA ASP A 182 17.81 33.42 -19.93
C ASP A 182 17.33 34.57 -19.02
N LYS A 183 16.39 35.39 -19.48
CA LYS A 183 15.76 36.48 -18.72
C LYS A 183 14.41 36.09 -18.12
N TYR A 184 14.08 34.78 -18.12
CA TYR A 184 12.79 34.24 -17.66
C TYR A 184 11.56 34.76 -18.41
N LYS A 185 11.72 35.23 -19.66
CA LYS A 185 10.61 35.58 -20.53
C LYS A 185 10.17 34.33 -21.31
N LEU A 186 8.86 34.21 -21.57
CA LEU A 186 8.29 33.12 -22.33
C LEU A 186 8.88 33.08 -23.75
N SER A 187 9.59 32.02 -24.08
CA SER A 187 10.20 31.83 -25.41
C SER A 187 9.27 31.02 -26.32
N THR A 188 8.82 29.85 -25.83
CA THR A 188 7.96 28.96 -26.63
C THR A 188 6.91 28.32 -25.71
N HIS A 189 5.67 28.31 -26.16
CA HIS A 189 4.59 27.53 -25.55
C HIS A 189 3.91 26.66 -26.58
N ILE A 190 3.91 25.34 -26.35
CA ILE A 190 3.27 24.35 -27.19
C ILE A 190 2.15 23.72 -26.38
N ALA A 191 0.94 23.66 -26.93
CA ALA A 191 -0.20 23.01 -26.33
C ALA A 191 -0.91 22.14 -27.33
N SER A 192 -1.31 20.92 -26.94
CA SER A 192 -2.07 20.00 -27.78
C SER A 192 -3.08 19.18 -26.99
N LYS A 193 -4.14 18.72 -27.64
CA LYS A 193 -5.13 17.83 -26.99
C LYS A 193 -4.55 16.45 -26.71
N GLU A 194 -3.72 15.97 -27.63
CA GLU A 194 -3.13 14.63 -27.56
C GLU A 194 -1.66 14.67 -28.00
N ALA A 195 -0.85 13.86 -27.36
CA ALA A 195 0.54 13.63 -27.74
C ALA A 195 0.87 12.14 -27.65
N TYR A 196 1.56 11.63 -28.64
CA TYR A 196 1.95 10.22 -28.77
C TYR A 196 3.46 10.11 -28.94
N TRP A 197 4.04 9.15 -28.26
CA TRP A 197 5.43 8.77 -28.46
C TRP A 197 5.51 7.51 -29.30
N ALA A 198 6.10 7.60 -30.49
CA ALA A 198 6.40 6.50 -31.38
C ALA A 198 7.67 6.82 -32.19
N ASP A 199 8.42 5.80 -32.55
CA ASP A 199 9.62 5.89 -33.39
C ASP A 199 10.62 6.98 -32.92
N GLU A 200 10.86 7.01 -31.59
CA GLU A 200 11.73 7.99 -30.94
C GLU A 200 11.35 9.47 -31.15
N THR A 201 10.11 9.75 -31.51
CA THR A 201 9.60 11.11 -31.75
C THR A 201 8.26 11.35 -31.04
N TRP A 202 8.00 12.64 -30.78
CA TRP A 202 6.72 13.09 -30.27
C TRP A 202 5.82 13.56 -31.40
N THR A 203 4.68 12.94 -31.57
CA THR A 203 3.62 13.40 -32.48
C THR A 203 2.50 14.05 -31.67
N LEU A 204 2.31 15.35 -31.84
CA LEU A 204 1.27 16.13 -31.19
C LEU A 204 0.10 16.33 -32.15
N LYS A 205 -1.13 16.17 -31.65
CA LYS A 205 -2.36 16.35 -32.42
C LYS A 205 -3.25 17.43 -31.84
N HIS A 206 -3.90 18.19 -32.74
CA HIS A 206 -4.86 19.24 -32.42
C HIS A 206 -4.29 20.27 -31.44
N GLY A 207 -3.30 21.02 -31.87
CA GLY A 207 -2.58 21.92 -31.00
C GLY A 207 -2.18 23.23 -31.63
N GLN A 208 -1.43 24.00 -30.82
CA GLN A 208 -0.87 25.30 -31.20
C GLN A 208 0.56 25.44 -30.72
N VAL A 209 1.34 26.20 -31.45
CA VAL A 209 2.69 26.66 -31.06
C VAL A 209 2.67 28.16 -30.97
N GLN A 210 3.00 28.71 -29.83
CA GLN A 210 3.23 30.14 -29.61
C GLN A 210 4.73 30.37 -29.46
N ARG A 211 5.30 31.31 -30.22
CA ARG A 211 6.70 31.69 -30.13
C ARG A 211 6.79 33.19 -29.96
N ALA A 212 7.67 33.63 -29.09
CA ALA A 212 7.99 35.04 -28.94
C ALA A 212 8.65 35.57 -30.22
N VAL A 213 8.12 36.64 -30.79
CA VAL A 213 8.68 37.38 -31.91
C VAL A 213 9.41 38.61 -31.39
N THR A 214 8.80 39.31 -30.44
CA THR A 214 9.38 40.41 -29.68
C THR A 214 9.06 40.24 -28.20
N GLU A 215 9.50 41.19 -27.35
CA GLU A 215 9.23 41.14 -25.91
C GLU A 215 7.73 41.09 -25.55
N THR A 216 6.86 41.58 -26.43
CA THR A 216 5.41 41.75 -26.20
C THR A 216 4.55 41.05 -27.25
N ASP A 217 5.18 40.56 -28.33
CA ASP A 217 4.43 39.98 -29.46
C ASP A 217 4.75 38.49 -29.67
N PHE A 218 3.70 37.70 -29.96
CA PHE A 218 3.79 36.28 -30.12
C PHE A 218 3.18 35.85 -31.46
N SER A 219 3.91 35.03 -32.23
CA SER A 219 3.32 34.29 -33.35
C SER A 219 2.63 33.04 -32.87
N THR A 220 1.42 32.74 -33.37
CA THR A 220 0.67 31.53 -33.05
C THR A 220 0.41 30.73 -34.32
N ASP A 221 0.96 29.51 -34.36
CA ASP A 221 0.74 28.55 -35.45
C ASP A 221 -0.16 27.43 -34.95
N LEU A 222 -1.29 27.22 -35.63
CA LEU A 222 -2.20 26.11 -35.35
C LEU A 222 -1.81 24.88 -36.18
N PHE A 223 -1.91 23.68 -35.62
CA PHE A 223 -1.64 22.46 -36.33
C PHE A 223 -2.64 21.34 -36.01
N THR A 224 -2.95 20.51 -36.98
CA THR A 224 -3.77 19.30 -36.78
C THR A 224 -2.90 18.13 -36.32
N SER A 225 -1.71 17.96 -36.89
CA SER A 225 -0.71 16.98 -36.50
C SER A 225 0.68 17.54 -36.81
N LYS A 226 1.59 17.46 -35.83
CA LYS A 226 2.97 17.92 -36.00
C LYS A 226 3.92 17.08 -35.18
N VAL A 227 5.08 16.75 -35.74
CA VAL A 227 6.16 16.03 -35.06
C VAL A 227 7.08 17.03 -34.38
N PHE A 228 7.44 16.71 -33.12
CA PHE A 228 8.37 17.48 -32.29
C PHE A 228 9.48 16.58 -31.78
N GLN A 229 10.67 17.12 -31.68
CA GLN A 229 11.80 16.46 -31.02
C GLN A 229 12.06 17.14 -29.69
N PHE A 230 11.53 16.56 -28.60
CA PHE A 230 11.89 16.94 -27.26
C PHE A 230 13.02 16.03 -26.76
N LYS A 231 13.84 16.52 -25.83
CA LYS A 231 14.92 15.72 -25.25
C LYS A 231 14.41 14.63 -24.34
N GLU A 232 13.27 14.88 -23.69
CA GLU A 232 12.66 13.97 -22.74
C GLU A 232 11.83 12.89 -23.45
N LYS A 233 12.03 11.64 -23.04
CA LYS A 233 11.25 10.46 -23.43
C LYS A 233 10.13 10.22 -22.40
N PRO A 234 9.08 9.43 -22.73
CA PRO A 234 8.03 9.04 -21.79
C PRO A 234 8.54 8.41 -20.48
N GLU A 235 9.70 7.77 -20.52
CA GLU A 235 10.35 7.15 -19.36
C GLU A 235 10.97 8.18 -18.40
N ASP A 236 11.35 9.35 -18.92
CA ASP A 236 11.92 10.43 -18.12
C ASP A 236 10.86 11.13 -17.28
N PHE A 237 9.60 11.10 -17.71
CA PHE A 237 8.47 11.64 -16.96
C PHE A 237 8.11 10.77 -15.75
N PHE A 238 9.14 10.50 -14.93
CA PHE A 238 8.99 9.69 -13.75
C PHE A 238 8.36 10.49 -12.61
N VAL A 239 7.13 10.12 -12.28
CA VAL A 239 6.49 10.53 -11.02
C VAL A 239 6.27 9.26 -10.20
N PRO A 240 6.83 9.18 -8.99
CA PRO A 240 6.69 7.99 -8.18
C PRO A 240 5.22 7.60 -7.97
N GLU A 241 4.83 6.39 -8.33
CA GLU A 241 3.49 5.84 -8.09
C GLU A 241 3.14 5.73 -6.59
N TYR A 242 4.10 5.96 -5.72
CA TYR A 242 4.01 5.71 -4.29
C TYR A 242 3.39 6.84 -3.47
N GLN A 243 2.86 7.87 -4.09
CA GLN A 243 2.32 9.04 -3.37
C GLN A 243 1.24 8.69 -2.34
N SER A 244 0.43 7.66 -2.56
CA SER A 244 -0.60 7.27 -1.60
C SER A 244 -0.03 6.66 -0.32
N LEU A 245 1.10 5.94 -0.39
CA LEU A 245 1.78 5.35 0.77
C LEU A 245 2.62 6.38 1.55
N GLU A 246 3.07 7.44 0.88
CA GLU A 246 3.78 8.56 1.49
C GLU A 246 2.86 9.52 2.24
N LEU A 247 1.54 9.42 2.03
CA LEU A 247 0.55 10.24 2.72
C LEU A 247 0.11 9.55 4.03
N SER A 248 -0.10 10.35 5.07
CA SER A 248 -0.75 9.87 6.29
C SER A 248 -2.24 9.58 6.04
N LEU A 249 -2.89 8.85 6.93
CA LEU A 249 -4.34 8.60 6.83
C LEU A 249 -5.14 9.91 6.81
N LEU A 250 -4.73 10.90 7.61
CA LEU A 250 -5.35 12.22 7.62
C LEU A 250 -5.13 12.98 6.31
N ASP A 251 -3.94 12.86 5.70
CA ASP A 251 -3.67 13.52 4.43
C ASP A 251 -4.39 12.83 3.27
N LEU A 252 -4.52 11.50 3.32
CA LEU A 252 -5.38 10.76 2.38
C LEU A 252 -6.84 11.22 2.50
N TYR A 253 -7.37 11.38 3.72
CA TYR A 253 -8.71 11.91 3.92
C TYR A 253 -8.84 13.34 3.38
N LYS A 254 -7.89 14.24 3.66
CA LYS A 254 -7.90 15.59 3.09
C LYS A 254 -7.83 15.57 1.57
N ALA A 255 -7.12 14.61 0.97
CA ALA A 255 -7.06 14.45 -0.48
C ALA A 255 -8.43 14.14 -1.07
N THR A 256 -9.28 13.35 -0.39
CA THR A 256 -10.66 13.07 -0.87
C THR A 256 -11.53 14.33 -0.95
N GLN A 257 -11.25 15.33 -0.10
CA GLN A 257 -12.02 16.58 -0.05
C GLN A 257 -11.57 17.60 -1.11
N ARG A 258 -10.42 17.40 -1.75
CA ARG A 258 -9.80 18.37 -2.68
C ARG A 258 -9.99 18.02 -4.15
N GLN A 259 -10.49 16.85 -4.45
CA GLN A 259 -10.67 16.37 -5.82
C GLN A 259 -11.84 17.07 -6.51
N LYS A 260 -11.70 17.32 -7.81
CA LYS A 260 -12.69 18.02 -8.63
C LYS A 260 -13.43 17.14 -9.65
N SER A 261 -12.88 15.95 -9.95
CA SER A 261 -13.50 14.99 -10.84
C SER A 261 -14.01 13.77 -10.06
N ASP A 262 -15.06 13.12 -10.55
CA ASP A 262 -15.65 11.94 -9.90
C ASP A 262 -14.68 10.76 -9.86
N ASP A 263 -13.91 10.53 -10.92
CA ASP A 263 -12.95 9.43 -11.00
C ASP A 263 -11.79 9.61 -10.01
N GLU A 264 -11.25 10.83 -9.90
CA GLU A 264 -10.20 11.15 -8.93
C GLU A 264 -10.70 11.04 -7.49
N THR A 265 -11.95 11.45 -7.26
CA THR A 265 -12.61 11.32 -5.97
C THR A 265 -12.78 9.87 -5.58
N ASN A 266 -13.22 8.99 -6.49
CA ASN A 266 -13.35 7.57 -6.26
C ASN A 266 -11.99 6.91 -5.95
N LEU A 267 -10.94 7.25 -6.69
CA LEU A 267 -9.59 6.74 -6.44
C LEU A 267 -9.05 7.18 -5.08
N ALA A 268 -9.27 8.44 -4.70
CA ALA A 268 -8.85 8.96 -3.40
C ALA A 268 -9.57 8.25 -2.24
N TRP A 269 -10.89 8.04 -2.35
CA TRP A 269 -11.65 7.27 -1.37
C TRP A 269 -11.22 5.80 -1.33
N ALA A 270 -10.96 5.17 -2.49
CA ALA A 270 -10.48 3.80 -2.55
C ALA A 270 -9.12 3.63 -1.84
N ASN A 271 -8.21 4.59 -2.01
CA ASN A 271 -6.92 4.57 -1.31
C ASN A 271 -7.07 4.76 0.20
N PHE A 272 -7.93 5.69 0.63
CA PHE A 272 -8.19 5.94 2.05
C PHE A 272 -8.84 4.75 2.75
N TYR A 273 -9.99 4.29 2.23
CA TYR A 273 -10.70 3.14 2.81
C TYR A 273 -9.91 1.85 2.69
N GLY A 274 -9.23 1.65 1.56
CA GLY A 274 -8.39 0.46 1.34
C GLY A 274 -7.28 0.33 2.38
N ARG A 275 -6.61 1.42 2.74
CA ARG A 275 -5.55 1.40 3.74
C ARG A 275 -6.05 1.09 5.14
N ILE A 276 -7.15 1.72 5.56
CA ILE A 276 -7.79 1.42 6.85
C ILE A 276 -8.27 -0.02 6.89
N SER A 277 -9.00 -0.44 5.84
CA SER A 277 -9.54 -1.80 5.69
C SER A 277 -8.43 -2.85 5.76
N TYR A 278 -7.30 -2.63 5.07
CA TYR A 278 -6.17 -3.55 5.13
C TYR A 278 -5.66 -3.76 6.55
N THR A 279 -5.41 -2.68 7.27
CA THR A 279 -4.90 -2.75 8.66
C THR A 279 -5.92 -3.42 9.60
N LEU A 280 -7.21 -3.21 9.37
CA LEU A 280 -8.29 -3.85 10.14
C LEU A 280 -8.48 -5.34 9.81
N LEU A 281 -7.97 -5.83 8.66
CA LEU A 281 -8.22 -7.19 8.16
C LEU A 281 -7.78 -8.28 9.14
N GLY A 282 -6.80 -7.99 9.99
CA GLY A 282 -6.33 -8.91 11.03
C GLY A 282 -7.42 -9.35 12.02
N LEU A 283 -8.38 -8.48 12.33
CA LEU A 283 -9.45 -8.78 13.30
C LEU A 283 -10.45 -9.83 12.78
N PRO A 284 -11.11 -9.64 11.62
CA PRO A 284 -12.01 -10.65 11.09
C PRO A 284 -11.30 -11.96 10.75
N LEU A 285 -10.03 -11.90 10.32
CA LEU A 285 -9.21 -13.10 10.15
C LEU A 285 -9.02 -13.84 11.48
N LEU A 286 -8.75 -13.11 12.57
CA LEU A 286 -8.61 -13.69 13.90
C LEU A 286 -9.93 -14.32 14.38
N PHE A 287 -11.08 -13.62 14.19
CA PHE A 287 -12.40 -14.14 14.54
C PHE A 287 -12.72 -15.44 13.80
N LEU A 288 -12.31 -15.57 12.55
CA LEU A 288 -12.52 -16.79 11.77
C LEU A 288 -11.47 -17.86 12.09
N GLY A 289 -10.23 -17.47 12.33
CA GLY A 289 -9.10 -18.39 12.55
C GLY A 289 -9.19 -19.17 13.86
N LEU A 290 -9.68 -18.54 14.94
CA LEU A 290 -9.80 -19.23 16.23
C LEU A 290 -10.76 -20.43 16.21
N PRO A 291 -12.01 -20.33 15.75
CA PRO A 291 -12.89 -21.49 15.66
C PRO A 291 -12.42 -22.50 14.60
N LEU A 292 -11.83 -22.03 13.50
CA LEU A 292 -11.30 -22.91 12.47
C LEU A 292 -10.18 -23.83 13.02
N LEU A 293 -9.30 -23.28 13.85
CA LEU A 293 -8.28 -24.04 14.57
C LEU A 293 -8.91 -25.20 15.38
N LEU A 294 -9.98 -24.92 16.13
CA LEU A 294 -10.65 -25.93 16.95
C LEU A 294 -11.32 -27.01 16.10
N ILE A 295 -11.92 -26.63 14.96
CA ILE A 295 -12.50 -27.58 14.00
C ILE A 295 -11.42 -28.48 13.40
N VAL A 296 -10.27 -27.91 13.00
CA VAL A 296 -9.11 -28.64 12.46
C VAL A 296 -8.62 -29.64 13.50
N TYR A 297 -8.45 -29.23 14.74
CA TYR A 297 -7.99 -30.10 15.82
C TYR A 297 -8.94 -31.24 16.15
N ARG A 298 -10.24 -31.00 16.02
CA ARG A 298 -11.24 -32.03 16.23
C ARG A 298 -11.22 -33.10 15.13
N LYS A 299 -10.96 -32.71 13.88
CA LYS A 299 -10.96 -33.61 12.72
C LYS A 299 -9.64 -34.36 12.51
N TRP A 300 -8.51 -33.68 12.69
CA TRP A 300 -7.18 -34.17 12.28
C TRP A 300 -6.16 -34.26 13.42
N GLY A 301 -6.60 -34.09 14.65
CA GLY A 301 -5.72 -34.13 15.81
C GLY A 301 -5.13 -32.77 16.18
N ARG A 302 -4.50 -32.71 17.37
CA ARG A 302 -4.01 -31.47 17.98
C ARG A 302 -2.62 -31.07 17.49
N ASP A 303 -2.45 -30.99 16.17
CA ASP A 303 -1.16 -30.68 15.57
C ASP A 303 -1.15 -29.25 14.98
N LEU A 304 -0.26 -28.42 15.52
CA LEU A 304 -0.01 -27.07 15.03
C LEU A 304 0.54 -27.07 13.59
N SER A 305 1.17 -28.17 13.17
CA SER A 305 1.72 -28.31 11.82
C SER A 305 0.63 -28.29 10.73
N LEU A 306 -0.61 -28.63 11.06
CA LEU A 306 -1.75 -28.51 10.16
C LEU A 306 -2.50 -27.17 10.34
N ALA A 307 -2.61 -26.71 11.58
CA ALA A 307 -3.37 -25.49 11.88
C ALA A 307 -2.73 -24.21 11.32
N VAL A 308 -1.41 -24.10 11.37
CA VAL A 308 -0.70 -22.92 10.83
C VAL A 308 -0.84 -22.83 9.31
N PRO A 309 -0.54 -23.86 8.49
CA PRO A 309 -0.75 -23.79 7.05
C PRO A 309 -2.20 -23.53 6.64
N THR A 310 -3.19 -24.13 7.32
CA THR A 310 -4.60 -23.86 7.01
C THR A 310 -4.98 -22.42 7.29
N SER A 311 -4.49 -21.84 8.39
CA SER A 311 -4.69 -20.42 8.72
C SER A 311 -3.99 -19.50 7.73
N CYS A 312 -2.77 -19.84 7.28
CA CYS A 312 -2.08 -19.12 6.21
C CYS A 312 -2.87 -19.18 4.90
N GLY A 313 -3.32 -20.36 4.49
CA GLY A 313 -4.13 -20.54 3.27
C GLY A 313 -5.41 -19.70 3.31
N MET A 314 -6.09 -19.69 4.45
CA MET A 314 -7.25 -18.83 4.68
C MET A 314 -6.87 -17.35 4.55
N ALA A 315 -5.79 -16.91 5.19
CA ALA A 315 -5.34 -15.52 5.14
C ALA A 315 -5.03 -15.07 3.70
N PHE A 316 -4.35 -15.92 2.92
CA PHE A 316 -4.07 -15.64 1.50
C PHE A 316 -5.34 -15.57 0.65
N GLY A 317 -6.30 -16.49 0.85
CA GLY A 317 -7.59 -16.44 0.16
C GLY A 317 -8.34 -15.14 0.45
N CYS A 318 -8.39 -14.76 1.71
CA CYS A 318 -9.03 -13.52 2.16
C CYS A 318 -8.33 -12.27 1.63
N TRP A 319 -7.00 -12.26 1.65
CA TRP A 319 -6.20 -11.18 1.08
C TRP A 319 -6.42 -11.05 -0.44
N GLY A 320 -6.50 -12.16 -1.15
CA GLY A 320 -6.80 -12.18 -2.59
C GLY A 320 -8.18 -11.59 -2.90
N ILE A 321 -9.21 -11.99 -2.14
CA ILE A 321 -10.57 -11.42 -2.28
C ILE A 321 -10.55 -9.92 -1.96
N TRP A 322 -9.93 -9.53 -0.85
CA TRP A 322 -9.78 -8.12 -0.48
C TRP A 322 -9.08 -7.32 -1.59
N GLY A 323 -7.96 -7.82 -2.12
CA GLY A 323 -7.21 -7.19 -3.19
C GLY A 323 -8.01 -7.01 -4.48
N THR A 324 -8.82 -8.01 -4.85
CA THR A 324 -9.73 -7.94 -5.99
C THR A 324 -10.79 -6.86 -5.81
N LEU A 325 -11.43 -6.81 -4.64
CA LEU A 325 -12.43 -5.79 -4.33
C LEU A 325 -11.83 -4.37 -4.36
N GLN A 326 -10.62 -4.20 -3.80
CA GLN A 326 -9.92 -2.92 -3.83
C GLN A 326 -9.53 -2.51 -5.25
N SER A 327 -9.12 -3.45 -6.09
CA SER A 327 -8.80 -3.19 -7.50
C SER A 327 -10.03 -2.73 -8.28
N LEU A 328 -11.18 -3.36 -8.07
CA LEU A 328 -12.46 -2.95 -8.68
C LEU A 328 -12.90 -1.56 -8.21
N ALA A 329 -12.71 -1.25 -6.93
CA ALA A 329 -13.00 0.09 -6.39
C ALA A 329 -12.10 1.17 -6.99
N LYS A 330 -10.79 0.91 -7.11
CA LYS A 330 -9.83 1.83 -7.72
C LYS A 330 -10.10 2.05 -9.21
N ALA A 331 -10.61 1.04 -9.90
CA ALA A 331 -11.01 1.13 -11.32
C ALA A 331 -12.40 1.78 -11.53
N GLY A 332 -13.10 2.18 -10.45
CA GLY A 332 -14.40 2.83 -10.53
C GLY A 332 -15.60 1.90 -10.72
N TYR A 333 -15.39 0.57 -10.76
CA TYR A 333 -16.49 -0.41 -10.94
C TYR A 333 -17.27 -0.70 -9.66
N MET A 334 -16.77 -0.29 -8.50
CA MET A 334 -17.40 -0.57 -7.21
C MET A 334 -17.24 0.60 -6.26
N ASN A 335 -18.26 0.81 -5.41
CA ASN A 335 -18.17 1.84 -4.37
C ASN A 335 -17.01 1.52 -3.40
N PRO A 336 -16.08 2.45 -3.14
CA PRO A 336 -14.91 2.24 -2.30
C PRO A 336 -15.23 1.80 -0.87
N LEU A 337 -16.29 2.36 -0.26
CA LEU A 337 -16.70 1.98 1.09
C LEU A 337 -17.21 0.54 1.13
N PHE A 338 -18.02 0.13 0.15
CA PHE A 338 -18.53 -1.23 0.05
C PHE A 338 -17.38 -2.23 -0.14
N ALA A 339 -16.43 -1.94 -1.02
CA ALA A 339 -15.24 -2.77 -1.25
C ALA A 339 -14.40 -2.93 0.03
N ALA A 340 -14.32 -1.88 0.85
CA ALA A 340 -13.55 -1.90 2.09
C ALA A 340 -14.22 -2.70 3.21
N ILE A 341 -15.55 -2.66 3.33
CA ILE A 341 -16.28 -3.21 4.49
C ILE A 341 -16.77 -4.64 4.23
N SER A 342 -17.10 -5.00 2.99
CA SER A 342 -17.78 -6.26 2.65
C SER A 342 -17.07 -7.50 3.20
N ILE A 343 -15.76 -7.60 3.03
CA ILE A 343 -14.99 -8.74 3.52
C ILE A 343 -14.96 -8.84 5.05
N HIS A 344 -14.91 -7.69 5.74
CA HIS A 344 -14.90 -7.65 7.19
C HIS A 344 -16.23 -8.12 7.78
N LEU A 345 -17.34 -7.68 7.20
CA LEU A 345 -18.68 -8.13 7.60
C LEU A 345 -18.86 -9.61 7.35
N LEU A 346 -18.47 -10.09 6.18
CA LEU A 346 -18.63 -11.49 5.80
C LEU A 346 -17.82 -12.41 6.73
N MET A 347 -16.54 -12.11 6.91
CA MET A 347 -15.65 -12.92 7.76
C MET A 347 -15.95 -12.79 9.24
N GLY A 348 -16.23 -11.56 9.70
CA GLY A 348 -16.61 -11.32 11.09
C GLY A 348 -17.89 -12.05 11.45
N PHE A 349 -18.89 -12.05 10.56
CA PHE A 349 -20.14 -12.76 10.75
C PHE A 349 -19.95 -14.30 10.81
N PHE A 350 -19.24 -14.86 9.82
CA PHE A 350 -18.97 -16.30 9.85
C PHE A 350 -18.10 -16.72 11.03
N GLY A 351 -17.06 -15.95 11.35
CA GLY A 351 -16.22 -16.23 12.51
C GLY A 351 -16.98 -16.19 13.82
N PHE A 352 -17.86 -15.21 13.98
CA PHE A 352 -18.71 -15.09 15.16
C PHE A 352 -19.66 -16.27 15.33
N ILE A 353 -20.37 -16.69 14.26
CA ILE A 353 -21.26 -17.85 14.27
C ILE A 353 -20.48 -19.12 14.64
N LEU A 354 -19.31 -19.34 14.03
CA LEU A 354 -18.50 -20.51 14.32
C LEU A 354 -18.00 -20.52 15.77
N LEU A 355 -17.60 -19.37 16.30
CA LEU A 355 -17.15 -19.23 17.68
C LEU A 355 -18.27 -19.55 18.70
N LEU A 356 -19.51 -19.10 18.40
CA LEU A 356 -20.68 -19.43 19.24
C LEU A 356 -20.99 -20.93 19.24
N ARG A 357 -20.86 -21.60 18.08
CA ARG A 357 -21.07 -23.06 17.98
C ARG A 357 -20.02 -23.88 18.71
N GLU A 358 -18.81 -23.38 18.87
CA GLU A 358 -17.76 -24.06 19.63
C GLU A 358 -17.86 -23.84 21.15
N ASP A 359 -18.62 -22.82 21.59
CA ASP A 359 -18.88 -22.51 23.01
C ASP A 359 -20.12 -23.26 23.56
N SER A 360 -21.02 -23.75 22.66
CA SER A 360 -22.17 -24.57 23.00
C SER A 360 -21.82 -26.05 23.02
#